data_b2aa62dd91eca4711f86eeebec94ec68
#
_entry.id   b2aa62dd91eca4711f86eeebec94ec68
#
_cell.length_a   1.000
_cell.length_b   1.000
_cell.length_c   1.000
_cell.angle_alpha   90.00
_cell.angle_beta   90.00
_cell.angle_gamma   90.00
#
_symmetry.space_group_name_H-M   'P 1'
#
loop_
_entity.id
_entity.type
_entity.pdbx_description
1 polymer ?
#
loop_
_entity_poly.entity_id
_entity_poly.type
_entity_poly.pdbx_seq_one_letter_code
_entity_poly.pdbx_strand_id
1 'polypeptide(L)'
;MLKTYILVLLLVSSNGFVINPILKKNLSIRKSFDLVEIETSLAINTIAAGSNIISDKKYLTQEGLYNAWFLGNILWIGLGYKAWLTGFIYFILGSLVTKIKMEEKEELGIAEKRSGARGPENVWGSAGTAAICSLLSLLSEDYLINLAFVSSFATKLSDTFASEIGKAYGKNCYLITNFKKVPRGTEGAISLEGTLAGIIGSIILSIFASYINLMNYNDIYLVVISAFIATNCESVLGVTIQDKQKWITNEFINFINTTIGAISVILLKLNI
;
A
#
# COMPACT_ATOMS: atom_id res chain seq x y z
N MET A 1 19.55 -17.61 1.24
CA MET A 1 18.48 -16.77 1.77
C MET A 1 17.87 -17.31 3.06
N LEU A 2 17.38 -18.55 3.12
CA LEU A 2 16.80 -19.14 4.36
C LEU A 2 17.76 -19.11 5.56
N LYS A 3 19.06 -19.40 5.36
CA LYS A 3 20.08 -19.35 6.42
C LYS A 3 20.29 -17.95 7.02
N THR A 4 20.15 -16.90 6.21
CA THR A 4 20.30 -15.51 6.67
C THR A 4 19.09 -15.08 7.50
N TYR A 5 17.87 -15.54 7.15
CA TYR A 5 16.66 -15.29 7.93
C TYR A 5 16.68 -16.04 9.29
N ILE A 6 17.17 -17.27 9.30
CA ILE A 6 17.34 -18.06 10.55
C ILE A 6 18.39 -17.40 11.46
N LEU A 7 19.45 -16.84 10.90
CA LEU A 7 20.49 -16.15 11.68
C LEU A 7 19.96 -14.88 12.34
N VAL A 8 19.10 -14.10 11.65
CA VAL A 8 18.42 -12.93 12.23
C VAL A 8 17.43 -13.35 13.33
N LEU A 9 16.68 -14.43 13.15
CA LEU A 9 15.78 -14.98 14.17
C LEU A 9 16.54 -15.55 15.39
N LEU A 10 17.67 -16.21 15.18
CA LEU A 10 18.50 -16.76 16.27
C LEU A 10 19.25 -15.67 17.06
N LEU A 11 19.62 -14.57 16.41
CA LEU A 11 20.21 -13.41 17.08
C LEU A 11 19.20 -12.63 17.96
N VAL A 12 17.91 -12.74 17.65
CA VAL A 12 16.81 -12.16 18.46
C VAL A 12 16.51 -13.03 19.69
N SER A 13 16.72 -14.36 19.64
CA SER A 13 16.26 -15.29 20.69
C SER A 13 17.22 -15.54 21.84
N SER A 14 18.52 -15.23 21.70
CA SER A 14 19.51 -15.67 22.68
C SER A 14 20.15 -14.60 23.58
N ASN A 15 20.04 -13.33 23.22
CA ASN A 15 20.50 -12.23 24.08
C ASN A 15 19.67 -10.99 23.72
N GLY A 16 18.95 -10.42 24.67
CA GLY A 16 18.19 -9.20 24.49
C GLY A 16 18.96 -8.20 23.62
N PHE A 17 18.31 -7.68 22.59
CA PHE A 17 18.91 -6.83 21.55
C PHE A 17 19.62 -5.64 22.17
N VAL A 18 20.87 -5.81 22.59
CA VAL A 18 21.74 -4.72 22.95
C VAL A 18 22.27 -4.14 21.65
N ILE A 19 21.51 -3.21 21.07
CA ILE A 19 22.05 -2.36 20.00
C ILE A 19 23.31 -1.73 20.57
N ASN A 20 24.44 -1.98 19.91
CA ASN A 20 25.72 -1.41 20.28
C ASN A 20 25.55 0.09 20.61
N PRO A 21 25.91 0.56 21.81
CA PRO A 21 25.72 1.95 22.23
C PRO A 21 26.30 2.98 21.25
N ILE A 22 27.31 2.59 20.46
CA ILE A 22 27.92 3.40 19.41
C ILE A 22 26.95 3.58 18.23
N LEU A 23 26.23 2.53 17.83
CA LEU A 23 25.18 2.59 16.80
C LEU A 23 23.95 3.40 17.29
N LYS A 24 23.59 3.28 18.56
CA LYS A 24 22.52 4.07 19.17
C LYS A 24 22.85 5.56 19.26
N LYS A 25 24.13 5.92 19.37
CA LYS A 25 24.60 7.31 19.44
C LYS A 25 24.73 7.96 18.06
N ASN A 26 25.02 7.16 17.01
CA ASN A 26 25.16 7.65 15.63
C ASN A 26 23.86 7.61 14.85
N LEU A 27 22.96 6.67 15.13
CA LEU A 27 21.56 6.66 14.71
C LEU A 27 20.74 7.10 15.92
N SER A 28 20.19 8.30 15.89
CA SER A 28 19.30 8.83 16.93
C SER A 28 17.97 8.06 16.90
N ILE A 29 18.00 6.73 17.17
CA ILE A 29 16.80 5.89 17.28
C ILE A 29 16.07 6.33 18.55
N ARG A 30 14.98 7.06 18.40
CA ARG A 30 14.18 7.61 19.49
C ARG A 30 13.25 6.59 20.12
N LYS A 31 12.79 5.60 19.34
CA LYS A 31 11.88 4.56 19.83
C LYS A 31 12.68 3.42 20.49
N SER A 32 12.40 3.16 21.77
CA SER A 32 12.89 1.93 22.41
C SER A 32 12.10 0.76 21.85
N PHE A 33 12.78 -0.29 21.40
CA PHE A 33 12.12 -1.53 20.98
C PHE A 33 11.60 -2.27 22.20
N ASP A 34 10.28 -2.40 22.31
CA ASP A 34 9.66 -3.27 23.30
C ASP A 34 9.65 -4.71 22.73
N LEU A 35 10.29 -5.63 23.46
CA LEU A 35 10.33 -7.04 23.07
C LEU A 35 8.92 -7.64 22.93
N VAL A 36 8.00 -7.24 23.81
CA VAL A 36 6.60 -7.71 23.76
C VAL A 36 5.91 -7.25 22.48
N GLU A 37 6.16 -6.02 22.02
CA GLU A 37 5.62 -5.54 20.74
C GLU A 37 6.19 -6.33 19.54
N ILE A 38 7.49 -6.66 19.55
CA ILE A 38 8.12 -7.44 18.49
C ILE A 38 7.54 -8.85 18.45
N GLU A 39 7.46 -9.53 19.60
CA GLU A 39 6.91 -10.87 19.70
C GLU A 39 5.44 -10.92 19.26
N THR A 40 4.65 -9.92 19.67
CA THR A 40 3.25 -9.79 19.27
C THR A 40 3.12 -9.59 17.76
N SER A 41 3.95 -8.72 17.17
CA SER A 41 3.99 -8.50 15.73
C SER A 41 4.30 -9.80 14.97
N LEU A 42 5.34 -10.52 15.39
CA LEU A 42 5.74 -11.78 14.77
C LEU A 42 4.60 -12.82 14.86
N ALA A 43 3.96 -12.95 16.02
CA ALA A 43 2.86 -13.89 16.23
C ALA A 43 1.65 -13.55 15.34
N ILE A 44 1.19 -12.32 15.34
CA ILE A 44 0.02 -11.88 14.55
C ILE A 44 0.28 -12.02 13.06
N ASN A 45 1.46 -11.60 12.56
CA ASN A 45 1.81 -11.75 11.15
C ASN A 45 1.91 -13.23 10.75
N THR A 46 2.39 -14.11 11.65
CA THR A 46 2.46 -15.56 11.38
C THR A 46 1.06 -16.17 11.33
N ILE A 47 0.15 -15.77 12.21
CA ILE A 47 -1.27 -16.20 12.18
C ILE A 47 -1.94 -15.74 10.89
N ALA A 48 -1.74 -14.47 10.51
CA ALA A 48 -2.30 -13.92 9.27
C ALA A 48 -1.76 -14.64 8.03
N ALA A 49 -0.46 -14.95 8.00
CA ALA A 49 0.15 -15.75 6.94
C ALA A 49 -0.42 -17.18 6.90
N GLY A 50 -0.57 -17.81 8.05
CA GLY A 50 -1.15 -19.16 8.16
C GLY A 50 -2.58 -19.22 7.63
N SER A 51 -3.40 -18.21 7.88
CA SER A 51 -4.77 -18.13 7.38
C SER A 51 -4.84 -18.09 5.84
N ASN A 52 -3.88 -17.45 5.17
CA ASN A 52 -3.80 -17.43 3.70
C ASN A 52 -3.42 -18.82 3.13
N ILE A 53 -2.60 -19.60 3.86
CA ILE A 53 -2.19 -20.94 3.44
C ILE A 53 -3.38 -21.91 3.51
N ILE A 54 -4.22 -21.78 4.54
CA ILE A 54 -5.37 -22.67 4.80
C ILE A 54 -6.56 -22.28 3.89
N SER A 55 -6.63 -21.03 3.42
CA SER A 55 -7.72 -20.57 2.57
C SER A 55 -7.65 -21.18 1.17
N ASP A 56 -8.79 -21.65 0.66
CA ASP A 56 -8.93 -22.11 -0.73
C ASP A 56 -8.75 -20.96 -1.73
N LYS A 57 -9.05 -19.72 -1.30
CA LYS A 57 -8.88 -18.50 -2.11
C LYS A 57 -7.53 -17.86 -1.80
N LYS A 58 -6.54 -18.12 -2.64
CA LYS A 58 -5.21 -17.51 -2.50
C LYS A 58 -5.24 -16.04 -2.93
N TYR A 59 -5.06 -15.15 -1.97
CA TYR A 59 -4.91 -13.70 -2.20
C TYR A 59 -3.46 -13.28 -2.45
N LEU A 60 -2.51 -14.11 -2.02
CA LEU A 60 -1.07 -13.93 -2.18
C LEU A 60 -0.45 -15.20 -2.78
N THR A 61 0.58 -15.01 -3.62
CA THR A 61 1.48 -16.11 -3.99
C THR A 61 2.32 -16.51 -2.78
N GLN A 62 3.01 -17.63 -2.84
CA GLN A 62 3.85 -18.10 -1.72
C GLN A 62 4.97 -17.07 -1.41
N GLU A 63 5.63 -16.56 -2.44
CA GLU A 63 6.64 -15.52 -2.30
C GLU A 63 6.02 -14.18 -1.82
N GLY A 64 4.84 -13.84 -2.32
CA GLY A 64 4.06 -12.68 -1.88
C GLY A 64 3.73 -12.75 -0.39
N LEU A 65 3.40 -13.94 0.12
CA LEU A 65 3.10 -14.17 1.52
C LEU A 65 4.31 -13.90 2.43
N TYR A 66 5.50 -14.38 2.07
CA TYR A 66 6.71 -14.08 2.84
C TYR A 66 7.03 -12.59 2.86
N ASN A 67 6.86 -11.92 1.73
CA ASN A 67 7.08 -10.48 1.62
C ASN A 67 6.03 -9.67 2.39
N ALA A 68 4.77 -10.08 2.37
CA ALA A 68 3.70 -9.46 3.15
C ALA A 68 3.92 -9.66 4.67
N TRP A 69 4.39 -10.83 5.09
CA TRP A 69 4.77 -11.09 6.47
C TRP A 69 5.90 -10.16 6.93
N PHE A 70 6.95 -10.01 6.13
CA PHE A 70 8.06 -9.12 6.43
C PHE A 70 7.62 -7.65 6.48
N LEU A 71 6.82 -7.21 5.50
CA LEU A 71 6.23 -5.89 5.47
C LEU A 71 5.37 -5.61 6.71
N GLY A 72 4.50 -6.53 7.08
CA GLY A 72 3.63 -6.38 8.25
C GLY A 72 4.42 -6.15 9.54
N ASN A 73 5.57 -6.80 9.70
CA ASN A 73 6.46 -6.55 10.83
C ASN A 73 7.11 -5.16 10.77
N ILE A 74 7.52 -4.67 9.58
CA ILE A 74 8.03 -3.31 9.42
C ILE A 74 6.97 -2.28 9.84
N LEU A 75 5.73 -2.44 9.37
CA LEU A 75 4.64 -1.51 9.68
C LEU A 75 4.36 -1.46 11.18
N TRP A 76 4.30 -2.63 11.82
CA TRP A 76 4.04 -2.73 13.26
C TRP A 76 5.16 -2.15 14.10
N ILE A 77 6.40 -2.53 13.85
CA ILE A 77 7.57 -2.04 14.60
C ILE A 77 7.72 -0.52 14.43
N GLY A 78 7.49 0.02 13.24
CA GLY A 78 7.58 1.45 12.97
C GLY A 78 6.47 2.26 13.64
N LEU A 79 5.26 2.09 13.20
CA LEU A 79 4.09 2.91 13.59
C LEU A 79 3.08 2.19 14.49
N GLY A 80 3.38 0.95 14.90
CA GLY A 80 2.54 0.18 15.81
C GLY A 80 1.41 -0.59 15.12
N TYR A 81 0.61 -1.31 15.92
CA TYR A 81 -0.49 -2.14 15.45
C TYR A 81 -1.52 -1.38 14.58
N LYS A 82 -1.69 -0.07 14.80
CA LYS A 82 -2.61 0.76 14.02
C LYS A 82 -2.18 0.86 12.55
N ALA A 83 -0.89 0.99 12.30
CA ALA A 83 -0.33 0.99 10.94
C ALA A 83 -0.52 -0.38 10.28
N TRP A 84 -0.24 -1.45 11.01
CA TRP A 84 -0.49 -2.81 10.52
C TRP A 84 -1.97 -3.01 10.16
N LEU A 85 -2.91 -2.62 11.03
CA LEU A 85 -4.34 -2.69 10.76
C LEU A 85 -4.73 -1.89 9.52
N THR A 86 -4.17 -0.70 9.32
CA THR A 86 -4.42 0.12 8.13
C THR A 86 -3.97 -0.59 6.86
N GLY A 87 -2.77 -1.17 6.86
CA GLY A 87 -2.26 -1.98 5.74
C GLY A 87 -3.09 -3.24 5.50
N PHE A 88 -3.55 -3.90 6.57
CA PHE A 88 -4.40 -5.09 6.49
C PHE A 88 -5.78 -4.78 5.89
N ILE A 89 -6.43 -3.69 6.31
CA ILE A 89 -7.71 -3.24 5.74
C ILE A 89 -7.54 -2.86 4.27
N TYR A 90 -6.47 -2.12 3.91
CA TYR A 90 -6.12 -1.87 2.51
C TYR A 90 -6.04 -3.18 1.72
N PHE A 91 -5.32 -4.18 2.24
CA PHE A 91 -5.16 -5.47 1.57
C PHE A 91 -6.50 -6.19 1.35
N ILE A 92 -7.35 -6.24 2.37
CA ILE A 92 -8.68 -6.87 2.29
C ILE A 92 -9.56 -6.14 1.27
N LEU A 93 -9.72 -4.83 1.40
CA LEU A 93 -10.59 -4.05 0.51
C LEU A 93 -10.11 -4.07 -0.94
N GLY A 94 -8.80 -3.91 -1.15
CA GLY A 94 -8.19 -4.00 -2.48
C GLY A 94 -8.35 -5.39 -3.10
N SER A 95 -8.24 -6.45 -2.31
CA SER A 95 -8.46 -7.82 -2.80
C SER A 95 -9.93 -8.10 -3.12
N LEU A 96 -10.86 -7.58 -2.34
CA LEU A 96 -12.30 -7.72 -2.59
C LEU A 96 -12.72 -7.01 -3.87
N VAL A 97 -12.30 -5.74 -4.05
CA VAL A 97 -12.67 -4.99 -5.26
C VAL A 97 -12.07 -5.61 -6.53
N THR A 98 -10.86 -6.17 -6.45
CA THR A 98 -10.23 -6.87 -7.58
C THR A 98 -11.05 -8.09 -8.03
N LYS A 99 -11.76 -8.76 -7.12
CA LYS A 99 -12.60 -9.92 -7.44
C LYS A 99 -13.95 -9.56 -8.10
N ILE A 100 -14.36 -8.29 -8.07
CA ILE A 100 -15.61 -7.87 -8.69
C ILE A 100 -15.58 -8.14 -10.19
N LYS A 101 -16.54 -8.91 -10.69
CA LYS A 101 -16.67 -9.34 -12.10
C LYS A 101 -15.37 -9.93 -12.68
N MET A 102 -14.66 -10.73 -11.89
CA MET A 102 -13.37 -11.29 -12.31
C MET A 102 -13.51 -12.10 -13.59
N GLU A 103 -14.51 -12.99 -13.69
CA GLU A 103 -14.73 -13.83 -14.87
C GLU A 103 -14.96 -12.97 -16.14
N GLU A 104 -15.81 -11.94 -16.07
CA GLU A 104 -16.02 -11.00 -17.18
C GLU A 104 -14.75 -10.26 -17.58
N LYS A 105 -13.92 -9.86 -16.59
CA LYS A 105 -12.63 -9.21 -16.86
C LYS A 105 -11.60 -10.16 -17.46
N GLU A 106 -11.59 -11.44 -17.06
CA GLU A 106 -10.75 -12.49 -17.64
C GLU A 106 -11.14 -12.78 -19.09
N GLU A 107 -12.42 -12.91 -19.40
CA GLU A 107 -12.92 -13.10 -20.76
C GLU A 107 -12.54 -11.94 -21.70
N LEU A 108 -12.52 -10.72 -21.16
CA LEU A 108 -12.13 -9.51 -21.91
C LEU A 108 -10.61 -9.30 -21.96
N GLY A 109 -9.80 -10.12 -21.27
CA GLY A 109 -8.35 -9.98 -21.21
C GLY A 109 -7.86 -8.74 -20.43
N ILE A 110 -8.68 -8.15 -19.56
CA ILE A 110 -8.39 -6.95 -18.78
C ILE A 110 -8.30 -7.22 -17.26
N ALA A 111 -8.37 -8.50 -16.86
CA ALA A 111 -8.25 -8.91 -15.48
C ALA A 111 -6.83 -8.70 -14.92
N GLU A 112 -6.73 -8.54 -13.60
CA GLU A 112 -5.46 -8.53 -12.91
C GLU A 112 -4.77 -9.90 -13.03
N LYS A 113 -3.43 -9.87 -13.19
CA LYS A 113 -2.63 -11.09 -13.35
C LYS A 113 -2.87 -12.09 -12.20
N ARG A 114 -2.74 -13.39 -12.49
CA ARG A 114 -2.91 -14.48 -11.51
C ARG A 114 -4.27 -14.43 -10.81
N SER A 115 -5.31 -14.05 -11.54
CA SER A 115 -6.67 -13.84 -11.00
C SER A 115 -6.66 -13.00 -9.72
N GLY A 116 -5.78 -12.00 -9.66
CA GLY A 116 -5.63 -11.06 -8.56
C GLY A 116 -4.81 -11.55 -7.36
N ALA A 117 -4.12 -12.70 -7.46
CA ALA A 117 -3.18 -13.12 -6.43
C ALA A 117 -1.88 -12.30 -6.49
N ARG A 118 -1.56 -11.60 -5.40
CA ARG A 118 -0.45 -10.64 -5.34
C ARG A 118 0.89 -11.32 -5.10
N GLY A 119 1.89 -11.02 -5.93
CA GLY A 119 3.28 -11.43 -5.77
C GLY A 119 4.11 -10.42 -4.96
N PRO A 120 5.41 -10.69 -4.74
CA PRO A 120 6.32 -9.80 -4.03
C PRO A 120 6.36 -8.40 -4.63
N GLU A 121 6.37 -8.32 -5.95
CA GLU A 121 6.39 -7.08 -6.71
C GLU A 121 5.16 -6.20 -6.40
N ASN A 122 3.97 -6.83 -6.30
CA ASN A 122 2.74 -6.11 -5.95
C ASN A 122 2.76 -5.64 -4.48
N VAL A 123 3.33 -6.44 -3.57
CA VAL A 123 3.46 -6.08 -2.14
C VAL A 123 4.31 -4.81 -2.00
N TRP A 124 5.50 -4.79 -2.60
CA TRP A 124 6.40 -3.64 -2.49
C TRP A 124 5.98 -2.45 -3.34
N GLY A 125 5.46 -2.67 -4.53
CA GLY A 125 4.90 -1.60 -5.36
C GLY A 125 3.75 -0.87 -4.66
N SER A 126 2.91 -1.60 -3.92
CA SER A 126 1.76 -1.03 -3.22
C SER A 126 2.09 -0.39 -1.88
N ALA A 127 3.06 -0.93 -1.14
CA ALA A 127 3.28 -0.55 0.26
C ALA A 127 4.74 -0.14 0.57
N GLY A 128 5.60 -0.03 -0.43
CA GLY A 128 6.99 0.39 -0.25
C GLY A 128 7.11 1.78 0.40
N THR A 129 6.30 2.74 -0.05
CA THR A 129 6.24 4.09 0.56
C THR A 129 5.80 4.04 2.02
N ALA A 130 4.78 3.23 2.34
CA ALA A 130 4.34 3.03 3.72
C ALA A 130 5.42 2.40 4.59
N ALA A 131 6.18 1.43 4.05
CA ALA A 131 7.32 0.84 4.74
C ALA A 131 8.41 1.89 5.04
N ILE A 132 8.72 2.76 4.08
CA ILE A 132 9.66 3.88 4.27
C ILE A 132 9.15 4.82 5.37
N CYS A 133 7.88 5.22 5.36
CA CYS A 133 7.28 6.04 6.42
C CYS A 133 7.41 5.35 7.78
N SER A 134 7.12 4.04 7.85
CA SER A 134 7.25 3.26 9.09
C SER A 134 8.68 3.20 9.62
N LEU A 135 9.68 3.10 8.74
CA LEU A 135 11.08 3.14 9.14
C LEU A 135 11.51 4.55 9.57
N LEU A 136 11.04 5.60 8.89
CA LEU A 136 11.31 6.99 9.28
C LEU A 136 10.73 7.33 10.64
N SER A 137 9.59 6.74 11.03
CA SER A 137 9.00 6.96 12.35
C SER A 137 9.86 6.45 13.51
N LEU A 138 10.81 5.54 13.25
CA LEU A 138 11.79 5.13 14.26
C LEU A 138 12.81 6.24 14.58
N LEU A 139 12.97 7.18 13.65
CA LEU A 139 13.91 8.31 13.78
C LEU A 139 13.24 9.61 14.24
N SER A 140 11.93 9.74 13.99
CA SER A 140 11.16 10.96 14.29
C SER A 140 9.70 10.61 14.61
N GLU A 141 9.14 11.27 15.62
CA GLU A 141 7.71 11.17 15.99
C GLU A 141 6.87 12.26 15.29
N ASP A 142 7.34 12.78 14.16
CA ASP A 142 6.61 13.80 13.41
C ASP A 142 5.29 13.25 12.89
N TYR A 143 4.20 13.94 13.20
CA TYR A 143 2.85 13.60 12.74
C TYR A 143 2.74 13.54 11.21
N LEU A 144 3.55 14.30 10.47
CA LEU A 144 3.57 14.26 9.01
C LEU A 144 3.96 12.88 8.46
N ILE A 145 4.72 12.09 9.22
CA ILE A 145 5.06 10.71 8.85
C ILE A 145 3.82 9.81 8.89
N ASN A 146 3.00 9.93 9.94
CA ASN A 146 1.74 9.20 10.05
C ASN A 146 0.79 9.58 8.92
N LEU A 147 0.70 10.88 8.63
CA LEU A 147 -0.16 11.40 7.56
C LEU A 147 0.28 10.90 6.19
N ALA A 148 1.59 10.93 5.90
CA ALA A 148 2.18 10.38 4.67
C ALA A 148 1.94 8.88 4.53
N PHE A 149 2.10 8.12 5.63
CA PHE A 149 1.81 6.70 5.71
C PHE A 149 0.36 6.41 5.31
N VAL A 150 -0.61 7.07 5.94
CA VAL A 150 -2.03 6.88 5.64
C VAL A 150 -2.34 7.27 4.20
N SER A 151 -1.80 8.41 3.74
CA SER A 151 -2.00 8.88 2.38
C SER A 151 -1.45 7.92 1.33
N SER A 152 -0.32 7.26 1.58
CA SER A 152 0.24 6.26 0.65
C SER A 152 -0.71 5.08 0.44
N PHE A 153 -1.28 4.52 1.51
CA PHE A 153 -2.26 3.43 1.40
C PHE A 153 -3.61 3.91 0.86
N ALA A 154 -4.08 5.10 1.24
CA ALA A 154 -5.31 5.68 0.72
C ALA A 154 -5.20 5.92 -0.80
N THR A 155 -4.05 6.40 -1.27
CA THR A 155 -3.74 6.53 -2.69
C THR A 155 -3.80 5.19 -3.40
N LYS A 156 -3.15 4.16 -2.84
CA LYS A 156 -3.16 2.85 -3.48
C LYS A 156 -4.54 2.21 -3.50
N LEU A 157 -5.35 2.41 -2.44
CA LEU A 157 -6.72 1.92 -2.43
C LEU A 157 -7.59 2.70 -3.44
N SER A 158 -7.42 4.02 -3.53
CA SER A 158 -8.07 4.86 -4.54
C SER A 158 -7.79 4.36 -5.95
N ASP A 159 -6.53 4.17 -6.29
CA ASP A 159 -6.10 3.65 -7.58
C ASP A 159 -6.68 2.27 -7.87
N THR A 160 -6.60 1.33 -6.93
CA THR A 160 -7.16 -0.01 -7.09
C THR A 160 -8.69 0.02 -7.28
N PHE A 161 -9.40 0.84 -6.51
CA PHE A 161 -10.86 0.99 -6.68
C PHE A 161 -11.20 1.63 -8.03
N ALA A 162 -10.47 2.69 -8.42
CA ALA A 162 -10.70 3.36 -9.69
C ALA A 162 -10.49 2.43 -10.89
N SER A 163 -9.38 1.70 -10.91
CA SER A 163 -9.05 0.78 -11.99
C SER A 163 -10.00 -0.42 -12.04
N GLU A 164 -10.27 -1.09 -10.91
CA GLU A 164 -11.06 -2.31 -10.88
C GLU A 164 -12.56 -2.06 -11.12
N ILE A 165 -13.11 -0.98 -10.55
CA ILE A 165 -14.50 -0.56 -10.82
C ILE A 165 -14.63 0.02 -12.23
N GLY A 166 -13.63 0.76 -12.71
CA GLY A 166 -13.57 1.24 -14.10
C GLY A 166 -13.58 0.09 -15.10
N LYS A 167 -12.80 -0.97 -14.88
CA LYS A 167 -12.80 -2.19 -15.67
C LYS A 167 -14.14 -2.95 -15.60
N ALA A 168 -14.77 -3.00 -14.42
CA ALA A 168 -16.01 -3.75 -14.21
C ALA A 168 -17.26 -3.04 -14.71
N TYR A 169 -17.35 -1.73 -14.53
CA TYR A 169 -18.59 -0.95 -14.73
C TYR A 169 -18.43 0.30 -15.59
N GLY A 170 -17.22 0.69 -16.00
CA GLY A 170 -16.99 1.87 -16.82
C GLY A 170 -17.77 1.84 -18.14
N LYS A 171 -18.74 2.73 -18.28
CA LYS A 171 -19.57 2.84 -19.49
C LYS A 171 -18.92 3.69 -20.57
N ASN A 172 -18.37 4.81 -20.15
CA ASN A 172 -17.64 5.73 -21.02
C ASN A 172 -16.25 5.94 -20.46
N CYS A 173 -15.25 5.37 -21.14
CA CYS A 173 -13.86 5.48 -20.76
C CYS A 173 -13.12 6.42 -21.71
N TYR A 174 -12.27 7.29 -21.17
CA TYR A 174 -11.51 8.28 -21.91
C TYR A 174 -10.05 8.22 -21.49
N LEU A 175 -9.12 8.34 -22.42
CA LEU A 175 -7.72 8.54 -22.08
C LEU A 175 -7.53 9.86 -21.36
N ILE A 176 -6.88 9.85 -20.22
CA ILE A 176 -6.68 11.04 -19.37
C ILE A 176 -5.87 12.13 -20.11
N THR A 177 -5.01 11.76 -21.05
CA THR A 177 -4.09 12.67 -21.73
C THR A 177 -4.72 13.47 -22.88
N ASN A 178 -5.78 12.97 -23.51
CA ASN A 178 -6.37 13.61 -24.71
C ASN A 178 -7.90 13.49 -24.80
N PHE A 179 -8.53 12.90 -23.78
CA PHE A 179 -9.98 12.67 -23.66
C PHE A 179 -10.60 11.91 -24.86
N LYS A 180 -9.81 11.14 -25.59
CA LYS A 180 -10.34 10.24 -26.62
C LYS A 180 -11.04 9.07 -25.95
N LYS A 181 -12.22 8.71 -26.50
CA LYS A 181 -12.97 7.55 -26.04
C LYS A 181 -12.20 6.27 -26.39
N VAL A 182 -12.05 5.39 -25.41
CA VAL A 182 -11.31 4.13 -25.52
C VAL A 182 -12.10 2.99 -24.85
N PRO A 183 -11.80 1.71 -25.19
CA PRO A 183 -12.36 0.59 -24.45
C PRO A 183 -11.99 0.62 -22.96
N ARG A 184 -12.87 0.06 -22.11
CA ARG A 184 -12.56 -0.15 -20.70
C ARG A 184 -11.34 -1.08 -20.55
N GLY A 185 -10.52 -0.82 -19.54
CA GLY A 185 -9.27 -1.59 -19.32
C GLY A 185 -8.06 -1.11 -20.15
N THR A 186 -8.24 -0.10 -21.03
CA THR A 186 -7.10 0.56 -21.67
C THR A 186 -6.25 1.27 -20.62
N GLU A 187 -4.92 1.16 -20.71
CA GLU A 187 -3.99 1.81 -19.81
C GLU A 187 -4.18 3.34 -19.80
N GLY A 188 -4.26 3.93 -18.60
CA GLY A 188 -4.53 5.36 -18.43
C GLY A 188 -5.93 5.82 -18.83
N ALA A 189 -6.86 4.90 -19.03
CA ALA A 189 -8.27 5.23 -19.24
C ALA A 189 -8.96 5.54 -17.91
N ILE A 190 -9.69 6.63 -17.88
CA ILE A 190 -10.51 7.08 -16.76
C ILE A 190 -12.01 6.95 -17.10
N SER A 191 -12.84 6.68 -16.10
CA SER A 191 -14.31 6.70 -16.21
C SER A 191 -14.91 7.35 -14.98
N LEU A 192 -16.14 7.83 -15.09
CA LEU A 192 -16.85 8.44 -13.94
C LEU A 192 -17.02 7.41 -12.80
N GLU A 193 -17.43 6.18 -13.15
CA GLU A 193 -17.62 5.09 -12.20
C GLU A 193 -16.32 4.76 -11.46
N GLY A 194 -15.20 4.67 -12.19
CA GLY A 194 -13.88 4.43 -11.63
C GLY A 194 -13.42 5.58 -10.74
N THR A 195 -13.54 6.82 -11.21
CA THR A 195 -13.13 8.01 -10.45
C THR A 195 -13.89 8.13 -9.12
N LEU A 196 -15.21 7.95 -9.15
CA LEU A 196 -16.03 7.99 -7.92
C LEU A 196 -15.65 6.85 -6.96
N ALA A 197 -15.43 5.64 -7.49
CA ALA A 197 -14.97 4.51 -6.68
C ALA A 197 -13.60 4.79 -6.02
N GLY A 198 -12.66 5.39 -6.74
CA GLY A 198 -11.36 5.78 -6.19
C GLY A 198 -11.49 6.78 -5.04
N ILE A 199 -12.32 7.81 -5.19
CA ILE A 199 -12.61 8.78 -4.12
C ILE A 199 -13.20 8.05 -2.90
N ILE A 200 -14.17 7.15 -3.11
CA ILE A 200 -14.78 6.35 -2.03
C ILE A 200 -13.73 5.49 -1.33
N GLY A 201 -12.84 4.83 -2.08
CA GLY A 201 -11.77 4.01 -1.51
C GLY A 201 -10.85 4.81 -0.58
N SER A 202 -10.40 5.99 -1.02
CA SER A 202 -9.58 6.87 -0.20
C SER A 202 -10.31 7.39 1.05
N ILE A 203 -11.60 7.72 0.94
CA ILE A 203 -12.44 8.14 2.06
C ILE A 203 -12.55 7.02 3.10
N ILE A 204 -12.87 5.80 2.68
CA ILE A 204 -13.03 4.64 3.59
C ILE A 204 -11.76 4.42 4.40
N LEU A 205 -10.59 4.40 3.75
CA LEU A 205 -9.34 4.16 4.46
C LEU A 205 -8.96 5.32 5.38
N SER A 206 -9.21 6.56 4.96
CA SER A 206 -8.95 7.76 5.77
C SER A 206 -9.83 7.79 7.03
N ILE A 207 -11.12 7.49 6.90
CA ILE A 207 -12.05 7.38 8.03
C ILE A 207 -11.57 6.28 8.99
N PHE A 208 -11.20 5.10 8.47
CA PHE A 208 -10.70 4.00 9.29
C PHE A 208 -9.43 4.40 10.06
N ALA A 209 -8.44 4.99 9.37
CA ALA A 209 -7.20 5.43 10.00
C ALA A 209 -7.43 6.50 11.08
N SER A 210 -8.40 7.41 10.86
CA SER A 210 -8.81 8.40 11.87
C SER A 210 -9.54 7.75 13.05
N TYR A 211 -10.44 6.79 12.79
CA TYR A 211 -11.17 6.06 13.83
C TYR A 211 -10.25 5.33 14.80
N ILE A 212 -9.17 4.73 14.30
CA ILE A 212 -8.16 4.08 15.16
C ILE A 212 -7.13 5.08 15.72
N ASN A 213 -7.32 6.39 15.54
CA ASN A 213 -6.41 7.45 15.98
C ASN A 213 -4.96 7.28 15.44
N LEU A 214 -4.80 6.95 14.17
CA LEU A 214 -3.53 6.98 13.45
C LEU A 214 -3.32 8.36 12.80
N MET A 215 -4.41 9.04 12.42
CA MET A 215 -4.42 10.42 11.94
C MET A 215 -5.62 11.20 12.48
N ASN A 216 -5.60 12.53 12.35
CA ASN A 216 -6.70 13.41 12.78
C ASN A 216 -7.85 13.39 11.75
N TYR A 217 -9.10 13.45 12.24
CA TYR A 217 -10.29 13.55 11.37
C TYR A 217 -10.26 14.78 10.46
N ASN A 218 -9.70 15.88 10.95
CA ASN A 218 -9.60 17.12 10.18
C ASN A 218 -8.69 17.01 8.96
N ASP A 219 -7.87 15.96 8.85
CA ASP A 219 -6.94 15.77 7.73
C ASP A 219 -7.46 14.79 6.67
N ILE A 220 -8.68 14.22 6.85
CA ILE A 220 -9.29 13.30 5.88
C ILE A 220 -9.34 13.91 4.48
N TYR A 221 -9.79 15.17 4.37
CA TYR A 221 -9.91 15.83 3.07
C TYR A 221 -8.56 16.02 2.38
N LEU A 222 -7.47 16.25 3.14
CA LEU A 222 -6.11 16.36 2.59
C LEU A 222 -5.65 15.03 1.98
N VAL A 223 -5.90 13.94 2.70
CA VAL A 223 -5.57 12.59 2.21
C VAL A 223 -6.37 12.25 0.96
N VAL A 224 -7.67 12.56 0.94
CA VAL A 224 -8.54 12.30 -0.22
C VAL A 224 -8.10 13.11 -1.45
N ILE A 225 -7.78 14.40 -1.27
CA ILE A 225 -7.27 15.26 -2.36
C ILE A 225 -5.92 14.73 -2.86
N SER A 226 -5.01 14.36 -1.95
CA SER A 226 -3.70 13.81 -2.32
C SER A 226 -3.81 12.50 -3.08
N ALA A 227 -4.70 11.61 -2.64
CA ALA A 227 -4.98 10.34 -3.32
C ALA A 227 -5.55 10.58 -4.72
N PHE A 228 -6.48 11.52 -4.86
CA PHE A 228 -7.06 11.90 -6.15
C PHE A 228 -6.00 12.44 -7.11
N ILE A 229 -5.13 13.36 -6.65
CA ILE A 229 -4.03 13.91 -7.45
C ILE A 229 -3.11 12.77 -7.91
N ALA A 230 -2.67 11.93 -6.98
CA ALA A 230 -1.71 10.87 -7.27
C ALA A 230 -2.29 9.82 -8.23
N THR A 231 -3.54 9.38 -8.06
CA THR A 231 -4.19 8.41 -8.94
C THR A 231 -4.32 8.96 -10.38
N ASN A 232 -4.59 10.27 -10.54
CA ASN A 232 -4.60 10.87 -11.87
C ASN A 232 -3.18 11.00 -12.46
N CYS A 233 -2.17 11.30 -11.65
CA CYS A 233 -0.76 11.29 -12.09
C CYS A 233 -0.34 9.89 -12.57
N GLU A 234 -0.75 8.84 -11.85
CA GLU A 234 -0.49 7.45 -12.23
C GLU A 234 -1.07 7.14 -13.61
N SER A 235 -2.32 7.47 -13.86
CA SER A 235 -2.97 7.28 -15.16
C SER A 235 -2.24 8.01 -16.31
N VAL A 236 -1.67 9.20 -16.04
CA VAL A 236 -0.84 9.92 -17.01
C VAL A 236 0.49 9.22 -17.23
N LEU A 237 1.15 8.75 -16.17
CA LEU A 237 2.43 8.05 -16.24
C LEU A 237 2.29 6.71 -16.99
N GLY A 238 1.21 5.97 -16.76
CA GLY A 238 0.88 4.73 -17.47
C GLY A 238 0.91 4.93 -18.98
N VAL A 239 0.14 5.90 -19.48
CA VAL A 239 0.07 6.19 -20.94
C VAL A 239 1.37 6.75 -21.50
N THR A 240 2.09 7.60 -20.77
CA THR A 240 3.19 8.38 -21.34
C THR A 240 4.53 7.66 -21.27
N ILE A 241 4.77 6.87 -20.24
CA ILE A 241 6.08 6.31 -19.93
C ILE A 241 6.07 4.79 -20.00
N GLN A 242 5.10 4.12 -19.40
CA GLN A 242 5.06 2.66 -19.29
C GLN A 242 5.01 1.98 -20.68
N ASP A 243 4.18 2.48 -21.58
CA ASP A 243 4.08 1.94 -22.95
C ASP A 243 5.38 2.08 -23.76
N LYS A 244 6.25 3.03 -23.39
CA LYS A 244 7.47 3.33 -24.15
C LYS A 244 8.72 2.63 -23.62
N GLN A 245 8.74 2.23 -22.35
CA GLN A 245 9.95 1.73 -21.70
C GLN A 245 9.69 0.40 -20.98
N LYS A 246 10.14 -0.71 -21.58
CA LYS A 246 9.91 -2.09 -21.09
C LYS A 246 10.43 -2.39 -19.67
N TRP A 247 11.34 -1.56 -19.12
CA TRP A 247 11.86 -1.75 -17.77
C TRP A 247 10.99 -1.08 -16.69
N ILE A 248 10.06 -0.20 -17.08
CA ILE A 248 9.11 0.42 -16.17
C ILE A 248 7.91 -0.53 -16.02
N THR A 249 7.87 -1.21 -14.88
CA THR A 249 6.77 -2.11 -14.55
C THR A 249 5.61 -1.35 -13.91
N ASN A 250 4.43 -1.95 -13.96
CA ASN A 250 3.24 -1.42 -13.29
C ASN A 250 3.49 -1.23 -11.78
N GLU A 251 4.24 -2.13 -11.16
CA GLU A 251 4.57 -2.07 -9.74
C GLU A 251 5.49 -0.90 -9.39
N PHE A 252 6.38 -0.53 -10.32
CA PHE A 252 7.21 0.67 -10.17
C PHE A 252 6.37 1.95 -10.26
N ILE A 253 5.41 2.01 -11.19
CA ILE A 253 4.44 3.12 -11.27
C ILE A 253 3.59 3.20 -10.01
N ASN A 254 3.14 2.07 -9.46
CA ASN A 254 2.42 2.00 -8.20
C ASN A 254 3.24 2.57 -7.02
N PHE A 255 4.53 2.27 -6.95
CA PHE A 255 5.42 2.84 -5.93
C PHE A 255 5.53 4.37 -6.08
N ILE A 256 5.70 4.87 -7.31
CA ILE A 256 5.71 6.32 -7.60
C ILE A 256 4.37 6.94 -7.21
N ASN A 257 3.25 6.33 -7.58
CA ASN A 257 1.90 6.79 -7.24
C ASN A 257 1.74 6.98 -5.73
N THR A 258 2.05 5.95 -4.92
CA THR A 258 1.96 6.03 -3.46
C THR A 258 2.90 7.08 -2.87
N THR A 259 4.08 7.29 -3.48
CA THR A 259 5.04 8.32 -3.08
C THR A 259 4.51 9.73 -3.40
N ILE A 260 3.90 9.93 -4.57
CA ILE A 260 3.23 11.21 -4.92
C ILE A 260 2.13 11.52 -3.90
N GLY A 261 1.29 10.55 -3.54
CA GLY A 261 0.25 10.73 -2.54
C GLY A 261 0.81 11.15 -1.18
N ALA A 262 1.88 10.48 -0.72
CA ALA A 262 2.55 10.79 0.54
C ALA A 262 3.18 12.20 0.54
N ILE A 263 3.84 12.60 -0.54
CA ILE A 263 4.45 13.94 -0.67
C ILE A 263 3.35 15.00 -0.78
N SER A 264 2.32 14.75 -1.58
CA SER A 264 1.22 15.71 -1.79
C SER A 264 0.51 16.07 -0.48
N VAL A 265 0.23 15.08 0.38
CA VAL A 265 -0.42 15.35 1.68
C VAL A 265 0.46 16.16 2.61
N ILE A 266 1.77 15.91 2.63
CA ILE A 266 2.72 16.71 3.41
C ILE A 266 2.71 18.17 2.91
N LEU A 267 2.84 18.36 1.61
CA LEU A 267 2.83 19.70 1.01
C LEU A 267 1.52 20.43 1.30
N LEU A 268 0.38 19.79 1.16
CA LEU A 268 -0.92 20.38 1.49
C LEU A 268 -0.99 20.73 2.98
N LYS A 269 -0.53 19.86 3.88
CA LYS A 269 -0.58 20.10 5.33
C LYS A 269 0.32 21.25 5.77
N LEU A 270 1.47 21.42 5.14
CA LEU A 270 2.42 22.51 5.47
C LEU A 270 1.97 23.88 4.97
N ASN A 271 1.01 23.94 4.03
CA ASN A 271 0.48 25.20 3.46
C ASN A 271 -0.85 25.66 4.08
N ILE A 272 -1.34 24.95 5.10
CA ILE A 272 -2.56 25.27 5.85
C ILE A 272 -2.18 25.50 7.32
#